data_a88390617e1e0fd0d6059538fc7259f2
#
_entry.id   a88390617e1e0fd0d6059538fc7259f2
#
_cell.length_a   1.000
_cell.length_b   1.000
_cell.length_c   1.000
_cell.angle_alpha   90.00
_cell.angle_beta   90.00
_cell.angle_gamma   90.00
#
_symmetry.space_group_name_H-M   'P 1'
#
loop_
_entity.id
_entity.type
_entity.pdbx_description
1 polymer ?
#
loop_
_entity_poly.entity_id
_entity_poly.type
_entity_poly.pdbx_seq_one_letter_code
_entity_poly.pdbx_strand_id
1 'polypeptide(L)'
;GLVGSEMCIRDRLHTYSGVFGTHVLHLFRRLNRICSYYGSDPTYITSSATMGNPEELASSLINRPFHAITENGAPAAARHFVFLNPPESPNTLAANLLRLSVQKDYRTIVFTRARVITELVYRWATQSRPDLRSKISSYRAGYLPEERRQIEHDLNSGGLLGVVSTSALELGIDIGGLDVCVLVG
;
A
#
# COMPACT_ATOMS: atom_id res chain seq x y z
N GLY A 1 1.78 -37.45 12.26
CA GLY A 1 1.59 -36.35 13.21
C GLY A 1 2.05 -35.07 12.58
N LEU A 2 1.14 -34.12 12.38
CA LEU A 2 1.49 -32.74 12.04
C LEU A 2 2.07 -32.10 13.30
N VAL A 3 3.38 -32.14 13.47
CA VAL A 3 4.09 -31.41 14.51
C VAL A 3 4.28 -29.97 13.98
N GLY A 4 3.65 -29.01 14.68
CA GLY A 4 3.83 -27.59 14.40
C GLY A 4 3.02 -27.08 13.20
N SER A 5 1.69 -26.93 13.37
CA SER A 5 0.90 -26.15 12.42
C SER A 5 1.06 -24.65 12.74
N GLU A 6 2.08 -24.03 12.20
CA GLU A 6 2.19 -22.58 12.19
C GLU A 6 1.26 -22.01 11.13
N MET A 7 0.33 -21.15 11.53
CA MET A 7 -0.51 -20.41 10.58
C MET A 7 -0.02 -18.99 10.49
N CYS A 8 0.63 -18.66 9.38
CA CYS A 8 1.03 -17.31 9.06
C CYS A 8 -0.12 -16.59 8.32
N ILE A 9 -0.73 -15.60 8.95
CA ILE A 9 -1.65 -14.67 8.29
C ILE A 9 -0.79 -13.53 7.78
N ARG A 10 -0.36 -13.69 6.55
CA ARG A 10 0.64 -12.86 5.91
C ARG A 10 0.05 -11.49 5.50
N ASP A 11 0.76 -10.43 5.90
CA ASP A 11 0.86 -9.10 5.28
C ASP A 11 -0.31 -8.13 5.38
N ARG A 12 -1.49 -8.45 5.95
CA ARG A 12 -2.63 -7.53 5.82
C ARG A 12 -3.62 -7.57 6.98
N LEU A 13 -3.16 -7.64 8.20
CA LEU A 13 -4.07 -7.59 9.34
C LEU A 13 -5.01 -6.36 9.27
N HIS A 14 -4.50 -5.21 8.82
CA HIS A 14 -5.25 -3.97 8.67
C HIS A 14 -6.43 -4.05 7.69
N THR A 15 -6.45 -5.02 6.76
CA THR A 15 -7.57 -5.20 5.82
C THR A 15 -8.76 -5.92 6.44
N TYR A 16 -8.55 -6.62 7.56
CA TYR A 16 -9.60 -7.36 8.25
C TYR A 16 -10.41 -6.46 9.19
N SER A 17 -11.03 -5.44 8.62
CA SER A 17 -11.89 -4.50 9.33
C SER A 17 -13.34 -4.54 8.81
N GLY A 18 -14.28 -4.00 9.59
CA GLY A 18 -15.69 -3.92 9.22
C GLY A 18 -16.33 -5.30 8.96
N VAL A 19 -17.25 -5.36 8.00
CA VAL A 19 -18.02 -6.57 7.67
C VAL A 19 -17.11 -7.73 7.24
N PHE A 20 -16.09 -7.45 6.42
CA PHE A 20 -15.14 -8.46 5.98
C PHE A 20 -14.37 -9.06 7.17
N GLY A 21 -13.88 -8.23 8.07
CA GLY A 21 -13.21 -8.68 9.28
C GLY A 21 -14.10 -9.56 10.17
N THR A 22 -15.38 -9.23 10.28
CA THR A 22 -16.36 -10.04 11.02
C THR A 22 -16.51 -11.45 10.44
N HIS A 23 -16.57 -11.58 9.10
CA HIS A 23 -16.62 -12.89 8.47
C HIS A 23 -15.35 -13.71 8.73
N VAL A 24 -14.19 -13.08 8.63
CA VAL A 24 -12.90 -13.73 8.91
C VAL A 24 -12.78 -14.14 10.38
N LEU A 25 -13.26 -13.33 11.32
CA LEU A 25 -13.33 -13.67 12.75
C LEU A 25 -14.16 -14.97 12.97
N HIS A 26 -15.30 -15.11 12.31
CA HIS A 26 -16.10 -16.34 12.42
C HIS A 26 -15.38 -17.56 11.84
N LEU A 27 -14.58 -17.37 10.77
CA LEU A 27 -13.74 -18.44 10.23
C LEU A 27 -12.69 -18.90 11.27
N PHE A 28 -11.99 -17.94 11.91
CA PHE A 28 -11.00 -18.27 12.96
C PHE A 28 -11.61 -18.94 14.17
N ARG A 29 -12.79 -18.52 14.60
CA ARG A 29 -13.51 -19.19 15.69
C ARG A 29 -13.80 -20.65 15.38
N ARG A 30 -14.23 -20.95 14.15
CA ARG A 30 -14.46 -22.33 13.69
C ARG A 30 -13.17 -23.13 13.65
N LEU A 31 -12.11 -22.54 13.10
CA LEU A 31 -10.80 -23.14 13.01
C LEU A 31 -10.24 -23.50 14.41
N ASN A 32 -10.30 -22.55 15.36
CA ASN A 32 -9.85 -22.78 16.74
C ASN A 32 -10.61 -23.94 17.40
N ARG A 33 -11.93 -24.07 17.14
CA ARG A 33 -12.72 -25.20 17.65
C ARG A 33 -12.27 -26.52 17.05
N ILE A 34 -11.98 -26.55 15.75
CA ILE A 34 -11.46 -27.77 15.08
C ILE A 34 -10.09 -28.13 15.63
N CYS A 35 -9.19 -27.16 15.77
CA CYS A 35 -7.87 -27.37 16.36
C CYS A 35 -7.99 -27.97 17.78
N SER A 36 -8.84 -27.38 18.61
CA SER A 36 -9.09 -27.89 19.97
C SER A 36 -9.66 -29.30 19.97
N TYR A 37 -10.56 -29.63 19.05
CA TYR A 37 -11.13 -30.96 18.93
C TYR A 37 -10.06 -32.05 18.62
N TYR A 38 -9.08 -31.67 17.76
CA TYR A 38 -7.97 -32.58 17.41
C TYR A 38 -6.75 -32.44 18.34
N GLY A 39 -6.86 -31.71 19.45
CA GLY A 39 -5.76 -31.52 20.40
C GLY A 39 -4.59 -30.73 19.82
N SER A 40 -4.83 -29.90 18.79
CA SER A 40 -3.83 -29.02 18.18
C SER A 40 -3.93 -27.60 18.74
N ASP A 41 -2.79 -26.99 19.04
CA ASP A 41 -2.67 -25.60 19.48
C ASP A 41 -1.73 -24.81 18.57
N PRO A 42 -2.23 -24.28 17.44
CA PRO A 42 -1.42 -23.57 16.48
C PRO A 42 -0.93 -22.22 17.00
N THR A 43 0.30 -21.86 16.68
CA THR A 43 0.83 -20.51 16.85
C THR A 43 0.36 -19.62 15.71
N TYR A 44 -0.19 -18.44 16.03
CA TYR A 44 -0.64 -17.45 15.05
C TYR A 44 0.38 -16.32 14.95
N ILE A 45 0.85 -16.06 13.73
CA ILE A 45 1.73 -14.96 13.41
C ILE A 45 1.01 -14.06 12.42
N THR A 46 0.84 -12.79 12.77
CA THR A 46 0.20 -11.78 11.91
C THR A 46 1.16 -10.66 11.59
N SER A 47 1.08 -10.13 10.39
CA SER A 47 1.83 -8.97 9.97
C SER A 47 0.89 -7.90 9.44
N SER A 48 1.25 -6.64 9.55
CA SER A 48 0.42 -5.52 9.13
C SER A 48 1.28 -4.35 8.68
N ALA A 49 0.71 -3.51 7.82
CA ALA A 49 1.22 -2.15 7.65
C ALA A 49 1.06 -1.35 8.95
N THR A 50 1.60 -0.15 8.99
CA THR A 50 1.50 0.75 10.16
C THR A 50 0.04 0.99 10.55
N MET A 51 -0.30 0.63 11.77
CA MET A 51 -1.63 0.84 12.36
C MET A 51 -1.51 1.14 13.84
N GLY A 52 -2.51 1.82 14.41
CA GLY A 52 -2.47 2.29 15.80
C GLY A 52 -2.66 1.20 16.86
N ASN A 53 -3.37 0.12 16.53
CA ASN A 53 -3.78 -0.92 17.48
C ASN A 53 -3.66 -2.35 16.93
N PRO A 54 -2.47 -2.79 16.48
CA PRO A 54 -2.31 -4.11 15.84
C PRO A 54 -2.62 -5.27 16.79
N GLU A 55 -2.26 -5.16 18.06
CA GLU A 55 -2.46 -6.19 19.07
C GLU A 55 -3.94 -6.42 19.39
N GLU A 56 -4.70 -5.33 19.56
CA GLU A 56 -6.14 -5.38 19.82
C GLU A 56 -6.90 -6.00 18.64
N LEU A 57 -6.57 -5.58 17.41
CA LEU A 57 -7.21 -6.11 16.20
C LEU A 57 -6.91 -7.59 16.01
N ALA A 58 -5.64 -8.01 16.16
CA ALA A 58 -5.26 -9.41 16.05
C ALA A 58 -5.95 -10.28 17.11
N SER A 59 -5.96 -9.80 18.35
CA SER A 59 -6.60 -10.50 19.47
C SER A 59 -8.11 -10.65 19.28
N SER A 60 -8.77 -9.60 18.78
CA SER A 60 -10.20 -9.64 18.46
C SER A 60 -10.51 -10.59 17.31
N LEU A 61 -9.70 -10.55 16.25
CA LEU A 61 -9.91 -11.33 15.02
C LEU A 61 -9.76 -12.84 15.27
N ILE A 62 -8.75 -13.26 16.02
CA ILE A 62 -8.40 -14.66 16.22
C ILE A 62 -8.96 -15.22 17.52
N ASN A 63 -9.39 -14.32 18.42
CA ASN A 63 -9.88 -14.65 19.78
C ASN A 63 -8.80 -15.35 20.63
N ARG A 64 -7.57 -14.83 20.56
CA ARG A 64 -6.40 -15.24 21.36
C ARG A 64 -5.57 -14.02 21.70
N PRO A 65 -4.82 -14.03 22.83
CA PRO A 65 -3.90 -12.94 23.13
C PRO A 65 -2.78 -12.86 22.11
N PHE A 66 -2.40 -11.66 21.71
CA PHE A 66 -1.27 -11.36 20.85
C PHE A 66 -0.30 -10.44 21.57
N HIS A 67 0.93 -10.51 21.18
CA HIS A 67 1.97 -9.57 21.55
C HIS A 67 2.48 -8.87 20.30
N ALA A 68 2.47 -7.54 20.30
CA ALA A 68 2.92 -6.75 19.15
C ALA A 68 4.43 -6.51 19.24
N ILE A 69 5.14 -6.86 18.17
CA ILE A 69 6.55 -6.50 17.99
C ILE A 69 6.57 -5.28 17.09
N THR A 70 6.76 -4.11 17.69
CA THR A 70 6.71 -2.80 17.00
C THR A 70 8.08 -2.14 16.89
N GLU A 71 9.08 -2.67 17.56
CA GLU A 71 10.43 -2.14 17.49
C GLU A 71 11.05 -2.44 16.12
N ASN A 72 11.46 -1.38 15.46
CA ASN A 72 12.09 -1.44 14.15
C ASN A 72 13.54 -0.96 14.26
N GLY A 73 14.50 -1.85 14.07
CA GLY A 73 15.92 -1.53 14.04
C GLY A 73 16.42 -0.92 12.73
N ALA A 74 15.58 -0.78 11.71
CA ALA A 74 15.98 -0.18 10.44
C ALA A 74 16.14 1.34 10.56
N PRO A 75 17.18 1.93 9.96
CA PRO A 75 17.35 3.38 9.95
C PRO A 75 16.17 4.04 9.22
N ALA A 76 15.59 5.06 9.85
CA ALA A 76 14.51 5.84 9.29
C ALA A 76 14.99 7.23 8.90
N ALA A 77 14.78 7.63 7.66
CA ALA A 77 15.00 9.01 7.22
C ALA A 77 13.93 9.95 7.80
N ALA A 78 14.28 11.22 7.95
CA ALA A 78 13.32 12.25 8.32
C ALA A 78 12.17 12.31 7.28
N ARG A 79 10.93 12.39 7.78
CA ARG A 79 9.74 12.52 6.93
C ARG A 79 9.04 13.84 7.23
N HIS A 80 8.70 14.57 6.18
CA HIS A 80 7.95 15.81 6.28
C HIS A 80 6.51 15.56 5.82
N PHE A 81 5.54 15.82 6.70
CA PHE A 81 4.12 15.76 6.36
C PHE A 81 3.62 17.19 6.10
N VAL A 82 3.06 17.40 4.93
CA VAL A 82 2.52 18.71 4.52
C VAL A 82 1.06 18.53 4.13
N PHE A 83 0.18 19.26 4.81
CA PHE A 83 -1.24 19.32 4.50
C PHE A 83 -1.51 20.57 3.66
N LEU A 84 -2.06 20.38 2.47
CA LEU A 84 -2.36 21.46 1.52
C LEU A 84 -3.87 21.57 1.33
N ASN A 85 -4.39 22.78 1.46
CA ASN A 85 -5.78 23.09 1.09
C ASN A 85 -5.74 24.12 -0.06
N PRO A 86 -5.65 23.65 -1.32
CA PRO A 86 -5.51 24.54 -2.47
C PRO A 86 -6.82 25.27 -2.79
N PRO A 87 -6.75 26.51 -3.28
CA PRO A 87 -7.92 27.24 -3.80
C PRO A 87 -8.41 26.64 -5.13
N GLU A 88 -7.55 25.94 -5.85
CA GLU A 88 -7.83 25.20 -7.08
C GLU A 88 -8.17 23.74 -6.80
N SER A 89 -8.50 22.97 -7.85
CA SER A 89 -8.74 21.54 -7.72
C SER A 89 -7.51 20.80 -7.15
N PRO A 90 -7.68 19.96 -6.11
CA PRO A 90 -6.59 19.12 -5.57
C PRO A 90 -5.90 18.27 -6.63
N ASN A 91 -6.63 17.82 -7.64
CA ASN A 91 -6.08 17.04 -8.75
C ASN A 91 -5.14 17.87 -9.63
N THR A 92 -5.47 19.14 -9.86
CA THR A 92 -4.61 20.08 -10.61
C THR A 92 -3.32 20.35 -9.86
N LEU A 93 -3.43 20.60 -8.55
CA LEU A 93 -2.25 20.75 -7.70
C LEU A 93 -1.38 19.50 -7.71
N ALA A 94 -1.98 18.31 -7.61
CA ALA A 94 -1.25 17.05 -7.65
C ALA A 94 -0.48 16.86 -8.97
N ALA A 95 -1.09 17.19 -10.11
CA ALA A 95 -0.41 17.16 -11.41
C ALA A 95 0.77 18.15 -11.47
N ASN A 96 0.61 19.34 -10.91
CA ASN A 96 1.68 20.34 -10.83
C ASN A 96 2.82 19.89 -9.92
N LEU A 97 2.50 19.34 -8.74
CA LEU A 97 3.50 18.79 -7.81
C LEU A 97 4.28 17.63 -8.44
N LEU A 98 3.59 16.68 -9.08
CA LEU A 98 4.23 15.58 -9.79
C LEU A 98 5.21 16.11 -10.84
N ARG A 99 4.77 17.04 -11.68
CA ARG A 99 5.61 17.64 -12.71
C ARG A 99 6.85 18.31 -12.12
N LEU A 100 6.69 19.14 -11.10
CA LEU A 100 7.79 19.86 -10.45
C LEU A 100 8.78 18.91 -9.77
N SER A 101 8.29 17.87 -9.11
CA SER A 101 9.13 16.86 -8.45
C SER A 101 9.96 16.07 -9.45
N VAL A 102 9.33 15.58 -10.52
CA VAL A 102 10.04 14.85 -11.59
C VAL A 102 11.04 15.71 -12.34
N GLN A 103 10.77 17.02 -12.51
CA GLN A 103 11.74 17.97 -13.08
C GLN A 103 12.99 18.17 -12.20
N LYS A 104 12.88 17.91 -10.91
CA LYS A 104 13.99 17.94 -9.95
C LYS A 104 14.58 16.57 -9.69
N ASP A 105 14.24 15.58 -10.55
CA ASP A 105 14.66 14.19 -10.46
C ASP A 105 14.24 13.47 -9.18
N TYR A 106 13.18 13.96 -8.48
CA TYR A 106 12.61 13.26 -7.34
C TYR A 106 11.68 12.13 -7.79
N ARG A 107 11.87 10.95 -7.22
CA ARG A 107 10.96 9.81 -7.41
C ARG A 107 9.65 10.08 -6.68
N THR A 108 8.57 10.21 -7.46
CA THR A 108 7.29 10.71 -6.96
C THR A 108 6.17 9.74 -7.26
N ILE A 109 5.38 9.43 -6.24
CA ILE A 109 4.11 8.71 -6.41
C ILE A 109 2.94 9.60 -6.05
N VAL A 110 1.89 9.57 -6.87
CA VAL A 110 0.63 10.27 -6.63
C VAL A 110 -0.49 9.26 -6.50
N PHE A 111 -1.12 9.18 -5.34
CA PHE A 111 -2.30 8.35 -5.12
C PHE A 111 -3.59 9.12 -5.36
N THR A 112 -4.48 8.54 -6.14
CA THR A 112 -5.80 9.08 -6.46
C THR A 112 -6.90 8.07 -6.13
N ARG A 113 -8.12 8.55 -5.90
CA ARG A 113 -9.25 7.68 -5.52
C ARG A 113 -9.88 6.91 -6.69
N ALA A 114 -9.74 7.40 -7.92
CA ALA A 114 -10.44 6.83 -9.07
C ALA A 114 -9.53 6.66 -10.29
N ARG A 115 -9.75 5.60 -11.04
CA ARG A 115 -8.99 5.28 -12.26
C ARG A 115 -9.01 6.41 -13.30
N VAL A 116 -10.16 7.08 -13.46
CA VAL A 116 -10.29 8.22 -14.36
C VAL A 116 -9.42 9.39 -13.92
N ILE A 117 -9.36 9.66 -12.62
CA ILE A 117 -8.52 10.72 -12.06
C ILE A 117 -7.03 10.41 -12.24
N THR A 118 -6.63 9.15 -12.10
CA THR A 118 -5.25 8.70 -12.38
C THR A 118 -4.81 9.12 -13.78
N GLU A 119 -5.63 8.82 -14.78
CA GLU A 119 -5.33 9.17 -16.18
C GLU A 119 -5.35 10.69 -16.43
N LEU A 120 -6.29 11.41 -15.81
CA LEU A 120 -6.37 12.86 -15.93
C LEU A 120 -5.14 13.56 -15.32
N VAL A 121 -4.74 13.18 -14.12
CA VAL A 121 -3.55 13.74 -13.45
C VAL A 121 -2.30 13.46 -14.28
N TYR A 122 -2.13 12.24 -14.80
CA TYR A 122 -1.05 11.89 -15.72
C TYR A 122 -1.03 12.80 -16.97
N ARG A 123 -2.19 12.94 -17.62
CA ARG A 123 -2.32 13.79 -18.82
C ARG A 123 -1.98 15.25 -18.51
N TRP A 124 -2.50 15.81 -17.44
CA TRP A 124 -2.23 17.20 -17.04
C TRP A 124 -0.76 17.43 -16.68
N ALA A 125 -0.12 16.46 -16.02
CA ALA A 125 1.30 16.55 -15.71
C ALA A 125 2.19 16.54 -16.96
N THR A 126 1.78 15.81 -18.03
CA THR A 126 2.59 15.59 -19.24
C THR A 126 2.17 16.42 -20.44
N GLN A 127 0.98 17.05 -20.43
CA GLN A 127 0.43 17.76 -21.57
C GLN A 127 1.31 18.92 -22.04
N SER A 128 1.81 19.73 -21.10
CA SER A 128 2.66 20.88 -21.38
C SER A 128 4.16 20.55 -21.49
N ARG A 129 4.53 19.29 -21.23
CA ARG A 129 5.92 18.85 -21.16
C ARG A 129 6.03 17.44 -21.74
N PRO A 130 6.11 17.31 -23.08
CA PRO A 130 6.24 16.01 -23.75
C PRO A 130 7.48 15.21 -23.34
N ASP A 131 8.54 15.92 -22.94
CA ASP A 131 9.79 15.35 -22.40
C ASP A 131 9.59 14.51 -21.12
N LEU A 132 8.54 14.81 -20.35
CA LEU A 132 8.23 14.05 -19.14
C LEU A 132 7.40 12.77 -19.38
N ARG A 133 6.88 12.56 -20.59
CA ARG A 133 6.09 11.36 -20.91
C ARG A 133 6.87 10.06 -20.77
N SER A 134 8.16 10.10 -21.00
CA SER A 134 9.04 8.94 -20.80
C SER A 134 9.42 8.72 -19.34
N LYS A 135 9.25 9.72 -18.49
CA LYS A 135 9.61 9.70 -17.07
C LYS A 135 8.42 9.51 -16.11
N ILE A 136 7.19 9.67 -16.61
CA ILE A 136 5.95 9.56 -15.81
C ILE A 136 5.03 8.54 -16.43
N SER A 137 4.42 7.69 -15.61
CA SER A 137 3.41 6.72 -16.05
C SER A 137 2.17 6.78 -15.18
N SER A 138 1.04 6.27 -15.70
CA SER A 138 -0.12 5.91 -14.88
C SER A 138 -0.07 4.43 -14.53
N TYR A 139 -0.65 4.05 -13.39
CA TYR A 139 -0.71 2.66 -12.94
C TYR A 139 -2.09 2.35 -12.35
N ARG A 140 -2.73 1.31 -12.83
CA ARG A 140 -4.05 0.88 -12.35
C ARG A 140 -4.29 -0.61 -12.52
N ALA A 141 -5.20 -1.17 -11.74
CA ALA A 141 -5.53 -2.59 -11.76
C ALA A 141 -6.08 -3.11 -13.10
N GLY A 142 -6.50 -2.23 -14.03
CA GLY A 142 -7.00 -2.61 -15.35
C GLY A 142 -5.92 -2.80 -16.42
N TYR A 143 -4.65 -2.60 -16.11
CA TYR A 143 -3.55 -2.88 -17.03
C TYR A 143 -3.24 -4.37 -17.07
N LEU A 144 -2.69 -4.83 -18.19
CA LEU A 144 -2.21 -6.21 -18.34
C LEU A 144 -1.11 -6.49 -17.30
N PRO A 145 -0.98 -7.73 -16.83
CA PRO A 145 0.07 -8.09 -15.85
C PRO A 145 1.48 -7.74 -16.32
N GLU A 146 1.76 -7.87 -17.63
CA GLU A 146 3.05 -7.54 -18.23
C GLU A 146 3.32 -6.03 -18.16
N GLU A 147 2.32 -5.21 -18.52
CA GLU A 147 2.42 -3.74 -18.45
C GLU A 147 2.70 -3.27 -17.03
N ARG A 148 2.02 -3.86 -16.05
CA ARG A 148 2.23 -3.53 -14.63
C ARG A 148 3.64 -3.87 -14.18
N ARG A 149 4.13 -5.07 -14.49
CA ARG A 149 5.51 -5.49 -14.17
C ARG A 149 6.55 -4.59 -14.81
N GLN A 150 6.31 -4.14 -16.05
CA GLN A 150 7.20 -3.22 -16.72
C GLN A 150 7.27 -1.87 -16.00
N ILE A 151 6.13 -1.29 -15.64
CA ILE A 151 6.07 -0.02 -14.89
C ILE A 151 6.76 -0.17 -13.52
N GLU A 152 6.53 -1.28 -12.82
CA GLU A 152 7.16 -1.60 -11.54
C GLU A 152 8.69 -1.72 -11.70
N HIS A 153 9.15 -2.41 -12.73
CA HIS A 153 10.56 -2.54 -13.05
C HIS A 153 11.21 -1.19 -13.36
N ASP A 154 10.56 -0.38 -14.22
CA ASP A 154 11.07 0.92 -14.62
C ASP A 154 11.10 1.93 -13.47
N LEU A 155 10.14 1.84 -12.55
CA LEU A 155 10.13 2.63 -11.32
C LEU A 155 11.27 2.23 -10.39
N ASN A 156 11.51 0.93 -10.22
CA ASN A 156 12.60 0.42 -9.37
C ASN A 156 13.98 0.70 -9.96
N SER A 157 14.16 0.58 -11.26
CA SER A 157 15.42 0.85 -11.96
C SER A 157 15.73 2.34 -12.11
N GLY A 158 14.73 3.23 -11.85
CA GLY A 158 14.87 4.68 -12.06
C GLY A 158 14.63 5.14 -13.50
N GLY A 159 14.16 4.27 -14.37
CA GLY A 159 13.70 4.64 -15.72
C GLY A 159 12.45 5.52 -15.67
N LEU A 160 11.56 5.27 -14.70
CA LEU A 160 10.46 6.15 -14.35
C LEU A 160 10.77 6.90 -13.06
N LEU A 161 10.47 8.20 -13.04
CA LEU A 161 10.60 9.07 -11.86
C LEU A 161 9.23 9.42 -11.26
N GLY A 162 8.15 9.30 -12.01
CA GLY A 162 6.82 9.63 -11.54
C GLY A 162 5.79 8.56 -11.87
N VAL A 163 4.91 8.27 -10.91
CA VAL A 163 3.78 7.38 -11.15
C VAL A 163 2.52 7.96 -10.53
N VAL A 164 1.42 7.91 -11.27
CA VAL A 164 0.07 8.20 -10.75
C VAL A 164 -0.68 6.89 -10.61
N SER A 165 -1.16 6.58 -9.42
CA SER A 165 -1.82 5.31 -9.14
C SER A 165 -3.11 5.47 -8.34
N THR A 166 -3.92 4.43 -8.37
CA THR A 166 -4.93 4.18 -7.32
C THR A 166 -4.28 3.38 -6.18
N SER A 167 -5.06 2.94 -5.21
CA SER A 167 -4.60 2.00 -4.17
C SER A 167 -3.99 0.68 -4.71
N ALA A 168 -4.04 0.46 -6.02
CA ALA A 168 -3.45 -0.72 -6.66
C ALA A 168 -1.93 -0.84 -6.47
N LEU A 169 -1.23 0.28 -6.23
CA LEU A 169 0.21 0.34 -5.98
C LEU A 169 0.55 0.47 -4.48
N GLU A 170 -0.48 0.50 -3.63
CA GLU A 170 -0.32 0.66 -2.17
C GLU A 170 0.23 -0.61 -1.51
N LEU A 171 0.02 -1.77 -2.13
CA LEU A 171 0.21 -3.06 -1.50
C LEU A 171 1.01 -4.03 -2.37
N GLY A 172 2.07 -4.58 -1.79
CA GLY A 172 2.81 -5.74 -2.33
C GLY A 172 3.90 -5.41 -3.32
N ILE A 173 4.27 -4.15 -3.48
CA ILE A 173 5.38 -3.72 -4.34
C ILE A 173 6.39 -2.99 -3.46
N ASP A 174 7.59 -3.52 -3.41
CA ASP A 174 8.71 -2.83 -2.78
C ASP A 174 9.26 -1.81 -3.78
N ILE A 175 8.77 -0.58 -3.67
CA ILE A 175 9.28 0.56 -4.44
C ILE A 175 10.34 1.22 -3.59
N GLY A 176 11.59 0.81 -3.77
CA GLY A 176 12.72 1.42 -3.09
C GLY A 176 12.91 2.89 -3.50
N GLY A 177 13.25 3.74 -2.53
CA GLY A 177 13.76 5.09 -2.80
C GLY A 177 12.74 6.08 -3.34
N LEU A 178 11.51 6.11 -2.82
CA LEU A 178 10.55 7.20 -3.08
C LEU A 178 10.92 8.43 -2.25
N ASP A 179 10.97 9.60 -2.92
CA ASP A 179 11.27 10.89 -2.29
C ASP A 179 9.98 11.64 -1.93
N VAL A 180 8.96 11.57 -2.79
CA VAL A 180 7.72 12.31 -2.65
C VAL A 180 6.51 11.40 -2.80
N CYS A 181 5.59 11.47 -1.86
CA CYS A 181 4.29 10.83 -1.92
C CYS A 181 3.18 11.88 -1.81
N VAL A 182 2.32 11.96 -2.80
CA VAL A 182 1.16 12.88 -2.83
C VAL A 182 -0.11 12.06 -2.70
N LEU A 183 -0.90 12.36 -1.67
CA LEU A 183 -2.20 11.75 -1.45
C LEU A 183 -3.28 12.76 -1.83
N VAL A 184 -4.12 12.42 -2.81
CA VAL A 184 -5.25 13.23 -3.24
C VAL A 184 -6.52 12.67 -2.64
N GLY A 185 -7.04 13.39 -1.64
CA GLY A 185 -8.21 13.01 -0.85
C GLY A 185 -9.51 13.64 -1.28
#